data_6498021cddc6a26b71ea4a4e300f2a94
#
_entry.id   6498021cddc6a26b71ea4a4e300f2a94
#
_cell.length_a   1.000
_cell.length_b   1.000
_cell.length_c   1.000
_cell.angle_alpha   90.00
_cell.angle_beta   90.00
_cell.angle_gamma   90.00
#
_symmetry.space_group_name_H-M   'P 1'
#
loop_
_entity.id
_entity.type
_entity.pdbx_description
1 polymer ?
#
loop_
_entity_poly.entity_id
_entity_poly.type
_entity_poly.pdbx_seq_one_letter_code
_entity_poly.pdbx_strand_id
1 'polypeptide(L)'
;RNEKSVKIARVDLRQLQLEVSGQELLTKDKAAVRINFFANYKIVNSEKAILDNKDHSKQLYVALQLSLRAFVGQYSLDELLAHKVTIAEAVFADVLAVTEDLGVRLLSCGIKDVILTGEMKEIMNQVLIAEKKAQASVITRREETAATRSLLNSAKLMEENKMLYKLKEM
;
A
#
# COMPACT_ATOMS: atom_id res chain seq x y z
N ARG A 1 7.39 -60.75 8.36
CA ARG A 1 6.44 -59.90 9.14
C ARG A 1 6.66 -58.46 8.75
N ASN A 2 5.81 -57.93 7.91
CA ASN A 2 5.81 -56.50 7.61
C ASN A 2 5.18 -55.76 8.82
N GLU A 3 6.02 -55.24 9.70
CA GLU A 3 5.59 -54.25 10.67
C GLU A 3 5.24 -52.99 9.90
N LYS A 4 3.96 -52.73 9.70
CA LYS A 4 3.45 -51.44 9.21
C LYS A 4 3.66 -50.44 10.33
N SER A 5 4.74 -49.67 10.26
CA SER A 5 4.95 -48.54 11.17
C SER A 5 3.86 -47.49 10.93
N VAL A 6 2.99 -47.29 11.93
CA VAL A 6 1.98 -46.23 11.91
C VAL A 6 2.61 -44.95 12.41
N LYS A 7 2.70 -43.95 11.54
CA LYS A 7 3.13 -42.59 11.95
C LYS A 7 1.89 -41.79 12.34
N ILE A 8 1.88 -41.30 13.57
CA ILE A 8 0.84 -40.39 14.05
C ILE A 8 1.36 -38.96 13.95
N ALA A 9 0.68 -38.11 13.18
CA ALA A 9 0.94 -36.70 13.11
C ALA A 9 -0.17 -35.92 13.81
N ARG A 10 0.20 -34.97 14.64
CA ARG A 10 -0.75 -34.02 15.25
C ARG A 10 -0.89 -32.81 14.36
N VAL A 11 -2.15 -32.40 14.11
CA VAL A 11 -2.50 -31.24 13.29
C VAL A 11 -3.19 -30.20 14.16
N ASP A 12 -2.70 -28.99 14.15
CA ASP A 12 -3.34 -27.86 14.81
C ASP A 12 -4.44 -27.30 13.89
N LEU A 13 -5.69 -27.41 14.30
CA LEU A 13 -6.85 -26.93 13.56
C LEU A 13 -7.24 -25.48 13.91
N ARG A 14 -6.51 -24.85 14.82
CA ARG A 14 -6.72 -23.46 15.17
C ARG A 14 -6.24 -22.53 14.07
N GLN A 15 -6.62 -21.28 14.16
CA GLN A 15 -6.10 -20.25 13.27
C GLN A 15 -4.59 -20.09 13.48
N LEU A 16 -3.85 -20.14 12.39
CA LEU A 16 -2.40 -19.95 12.34
C LEU A 16 -2.08 -18.69 11.56
N GLN A 17 -1.01 -18.03 11.96
CA GLN A 17 -0.49 -16.86 11.24
C GLN A 17 0.84 -17.21 10.58
N LEU A 18 0.95 -16.87 9.31
CA LEU A 18 2.17 -17.00 8.52
C LEU A 18 2.67 -15.60 8.19
N GLU A 19 3.90 -15.29 8.56
CA GLU A 19 4.56 -14.05 8.18
C GLU A 19 5.53 -14.27 7.02
N VAL A 20 5.37 -13.46 5.98
CA VAL A 20 6.30 -13.34 4.86
C VAL A 20 7.09 -12.06 5.09
N SER A 21 8.25 -12.17 5.71
CA SER A 21 9.03 -11.02 6.15
C SER A 21 10.31 -10.83 5.34
N GLY A 22 10.76 -9.58 5.28
CA GLY A 22 12.07 -9.23 4.76
C GLY A 22 12.27 -9.43 3.26
N GLN A 23 11.20 -9.57 2.48
CA GLN A 23 11.29 -9.70 1.04
C GLN A 23 11.66 -8.36 0.42
N GLU A 24 12.81 -8.31 -0.25
CA GLU A 24 13.21 -7.18 -1.06
C GLU A 24 12.58 -7.31 -2.45
N LEU A 25 11.70 -6.39 -2.78
CA LEU A 25 10.93 -6.37 -4.01
C LEU A 25 11.20 -5.09 -4.79
N LEU A 26 11.10 -5.18 -6.11
CA LEU A 26 11.17 -4.03 -6.99
C LEU A 26 9.76 -3.62 -7.42
N THR A 27 9.47 -2.34 -7.29
CA THR A 27 8.25 -1.73 -7.82
C THR A 27 8.33 -1.54 -9.33
N LYS A 28 7.24 -1.11 -9.95
CA LYS A 28 7.20 -0.83 -11.40
C LYS A 28 8.25 0.20 -11.83
N ASP A 29 8.50 1.20 -11.02
CA ASP A 29 9.53 2.23 -11.22
C ASP A 29 10.93 1.83 -10.73
N LYS A 30 11.12 0.51 -10.44
CA LYS A 30 12.38 -0.10 -9.99
C LYS A 30 12.89 0.41 -8.65
N ALA A 31 12.02 0.91 -7.80
CA ALA A 31 12.34 1.22 -6.43
C ALA A 31 12.43 -0.05 -5.59
N ALA A 32 13.51 -0.24 -4.84
CA ALA A 32 13.67 -1.36 -3.93
C ALA A 32 12.93 -1.09 -2.63
N VAL A 33 12.03 -2.00 -2.26
CA VAL A 33 11.26 -1.94 -1.02
C VAL A 33 11.30 -3.28 -0.31
N ARG A 34 11.25 -3.26 1.01
CA ARG A 34 11.03 -4.46 1.82
C ARG A 34 9.59 -4.46 2.30
N ILE A 35 8.90 -5.56 2.08
CA ILE A 35 7.51 -5.70 2.47
C ILE A 35 7.40 -6.83 3.47
N ASN A 36 6.77 -6.55 4.60
CA ASN A 36 6.32 -7.54 5.56
C ASN A 36 4.83 -7.79 5.31
N PHE A 37 4.53 -9.03 4.98
CA PHE A 37 3.18 -9.48 4.65
C PHE A 37 2.78 -10.60 5.62
N PHE A 38 1.52 -10.65 5.98
CA PHE A 38 0.99 -11.71 6.83
C PHE A 38 -0.23 -12.37 6.20
N ALA A 39 -0.44 -13.62 6.53
CA ALA A 39 -1.63 -14.36 6.18
C ALA A 39 -2.11 -15.18 7.37
N ASN A 40 -3.40 -15.12 7.65
CA ASN A 40 -4.05 -15.94 8.64
C ASN A 40 -4.78 -17.08 7.91
N TYR A 41 -4.52 -18.29 8.32
CA TYR A 41 -5.11 -19.48 7.73
C TYR A 41 -5.43 -20.52 8.79
N LYS A 42 -6.23 -21.49 8.45
CA LYS A 42 -6.46 -22.68 9.25
C LYS A 42 -6.48 -23.93 8.38
N ILE A 43 -6.12 -25.05 8.94
CA ILE A 43 -6.21 -26.34 8.28
C ILE A 43 -7.65 -26.82 8.31
N VAL A 44 -8.23 -27.06 7.14
CA VAL A 44 -9.62 -27.59 7.00
C VAL A 44 -9.64 -29.01 6.48
N ASN A 45 -8.61 -29.45 5.80
CA ASN A 45 -8.44 -30.83 5.35
C ASN A 45 -7.06 -31.33 5.77
N SER A 46 -7.00 -32.03 6.88
CA SER A 46 -5.72 -32.53 7.43
C SER A 46 -5.05 -33.58 6.54
N GLU A 47 -5.82 -34.35 5.79
CA GLU A 47 -5.25 -35.32 4.83
C GLU A 47 -4.48 -34.63 3.74
N LYS A 48 -5.05 -33.64 3.08
CA LYS A 48 -4.36 -32.84 2.07
C LYS A 48 -3.15 -32.11 2.62
N ALA A 49 -3.29 -31.53 3.82
CA ALA A 49 -2.23 -30.75 4.44
C ALA A 49 -1.00 -31.57 4.83
N ILE A 50 -1.19 -32.81 5.26
CA ILE A 50 -0.14 -33.66 5.82
C ILE A 50 0.27 -34.80 4.87
N LEU A 51 -0.69 -35.47 4.24
CA LEU A 51 -0.41 -36.65 3.42
C LEU A 51 -0.07 -36.31 1.97
N ASP A 52 -0.81 -35.38 1.39
CA ASP A 52 -0.63 -35.02 -0.02
C ASP A 52 0.47 -33.99 -0.23
N ASN A 53 0.81 -33.22 0.80
CA ASN A 53 1.84 -32.19 0.74
C ASN A 53 2.90 -32.41 1.81
N LYS A 54 4.16 -32.27 1.42
CA LYS A 54 5.30 -32.47 2.31
C LYS A 54 5.36 -31.41 3.41
N ASP A 55 5.13 -30.16 3.04
CA ASP A 55 5.14 -29.02 3.95
C ASP A 55 4.18 -27.96 3.43
N HIS A 56 2.92 -28.00 3.90
CA HIS A 56 1.87 -27.08 3.46
C HIS A 56 2.16 -25.62 3.82
N SER A 57 2.77 -25.35 4.97
CA SER A 57 3.08 -23.99 5.39
C SER A 57 4.17 -23.36 4.53
N LYS A 58 5.18 -24.13 4.16
CA LYS A 58 6.25 -23.69 3.27
C LYS A 58 5.75 -23.45 1.85
N GLN A 59 4.89 -24.32 1.34
CA GLN A 59 4.26 -24.16 0.03
C GLN A 59 3.35 -22.92 0.00
N LEU A 60 2.58 -22.69 1.06
CA LEU A 60 1.76 -21.49 1.20
C LEU A 60 2.65 -20.22 1.27
N TYR A 61 3.73 -20.27 1.99
CA TYR A 61 4.71 -19.18 2.06
C TYR A 61 5.24 -18.80 0.67
N VAL A 62 5.67 -19.79 -0.11
CA VAL A 62 6.17 -19.56 -1.47
C VAL A 62 5.08 -19.00 -2.39
N ALA A 63 3.86 -19.52 -2.30
CA ALA A 63 2.74 -19.03 -3.09
C ALA A 63 2.42 -17.56 -2.77
N LEU A 64 2.39 -17.19 -1.50
CA LEU A 64 2.19 -15.80 -1.05
C LEU A 64 3.33 -14.90 -1.51
N GLN A 65 4.56 -15.35 -1.40
CA GLN A 65 5.75 -14.62 -1.82
C GLN A 65 5.73 -14.31 -3.32
N LEU A 66 5.44 -15.31 -4.15
CA LEU A 66 5.39 -15.15 -5.60
C LEU A 66 4.24 -14.25 -6.03
N SER A 67 3.07 -14.41 -5.44
CA SER A 67 1.91 -13.57 -5.71
C SER A 67 2.16 -12.11 -5.30
N LEU A 68 2.69 -11.88 -4.12
CA LEU A 68 3.06 -10.55 -3.65
C LEU A 68 4.05 -9.86 -4.58
N ARG A 69 5.08 -10.58 -5.01
CA ARG A 69 6.08 -10.07 -5.96
C ARG A 69 5.46 -9.67 -7.29
N ALA A 70 4.57 -10.50 -7.81
CA ALA A 70 3.89 -10.24 -9.09
C ALA A 70 3.02 -8.98 -9.02
N PHE A 71 2.25 -8.80 -7.97
CA PHE A 71 1.39 -7.62 -7.81
C PHE A 71 2.18 -6.35 -7.49
N VAL A 72 3.17 -6.42 -6.61
CA VAL A 72 4.02 -5.26 -6.27
C VAL A 72 4.75 -4.73 -7.51
N GLY A 73 5.20 -5.61 -8.39
CA GLY A 73 5.86 -5.21 -9.65
C GLY A 73 4.97 -4.47 -10.65
N GLN A 74 3.65 -4.46 -10.44
CA GLN A 74 2.69 -3.76 -11.30
C GLN A 74 2.43 -2.31 -10.86
N TYR A 75 2.80 -1.95 -9.64
CA TYR A 75 2.55 -0.65 -9.04
C TYR A 75 3.84 0.15 -8.89
N SER A 76 3.74 1.47 -9.06
CA SER A 76 4.81 2.37 -8.65
C SER A 76 4.89 2.47 -7.13
N LEU A 77 5.95 3.05 -6.59
CA LEU A 77 6.10 3.21 -5.15
C LEU A 77 4.94 4.01 -4.53
N ASP A 78 4.54 5.09 -5.15
CA ASP A 78 3.42 5.92 -4.68
C ASP A 78 2.09 5.16 -4.72
N GLU A 79 1.84 4.43 -5.81
CA GLU A 79 0.66 3.58 -5.95
C GLU A 79 0.65 2.43 -4.93
N LEU A 80 1.80 1.81 -4.67
CA LEU A 80 1.96 0.77 -3.68
C LEU A 80 1.58 1.27 -2.28
N LEU A 81 2.06 2.44 -1.90
CA LEU A 81 1.76 3.05 -0.60
C LEU A 81 0.28 3.46 -0.47
N ALA A 82 -0.33 3.88 -1.58
CA ALA A 82 -1.74 4.27 -1.61
C ALA A 82 -2.72 3.08 -1.67
N HIS A 83 -2.31 1.96 -2.27
CA HIS A 83 -3.19 0.82 -2.57
C HIS A 83 -2.81 -0.47 -1.83
N LYS A 84 -2.30 -0.38 -0.61
CA LYS A 84 -1.89 -1.55 0.19
C LYS A 84 -3.03 -2.57 0.37
N VAL A 85 -4.23 -2.10 0.64
CA VAL A 85 -5.41 -2.96 0.84
C VAL A 85 -5.79 -3.68 -0.46
N THR A 86 -5.81 -2.97 -1.56
CA THR A 86 -6.13 -3.53 -2.88
C THR A 86 -5.14 -4.62 -3.29
N ILE A 87 -3.85 -4.40 -3.04
CA ILE A 87 -2.80 -5.38 -3.31
C ILE A 87 -2.98 -6.63 -2.43
N ALA A 88 -3.29 -6.45 -1.15
CA ALA A 88 -3.54 -7.55 -0.24
C ALA A 88 -4.76 -8.40 -0.68
N GLU A 89 -5.83 -7.76 -1.11
CA GLU A 89 -7.02 -8.43 -1.65
C GLU A 89 -6.72 -9.18 -2.95
N ALA A 90 -5.90 -8.62 -3.83
CA ALA A 90 -5.48 -9.27 -5.07
C ALA A 90 -4.61 -10.52 -4.79
N VAL A 91 -3.68 -10.43 -3.85
CA VAL A 91 -2.88 -11.58 -3.39
C VAL A 91 -3.77 -12.65 -2.76
N PHE A 92 -4.73 -12.26 -1.94
CA PHE A 92 -5.70 -13.17 -1.33
C PHE A 92 -6.46 -13.98 -2.40
N ALA A 93 -7.02 -13.30 -3.40
CA ALA A 93 -7.76 -13.93 -4.49
C ALA A 93 -6.88 -14.86 -5.34
N ASP A 94 -5.65 -14.45 -5.62
CA ASP A 94 -4.70 -15.22 -6.43
C ASP A 94 -4.27 -16.53 -5.74
N VAL A 95 -4.10 -16.51 -4.44
CA VAL A 95 -3.62 -17.66 -3.66
C VAL A 95 -4.76 -18.62 -3.25
N LEU A 96 -6.02 -18.22 -3.37
CA LEU A 96 -7.16 -19.08 -2.98
C LEU A 96 -7.14 -20.45 -3.64
N ALA A 97 -6.84 -20.56 -4.93
CA ALA A 97 -6.77 -21.81 -5.64
C ALA A 97 -5.68 -22.75 -5.09
N VAL A 98 -4.53 -22.18 -4.73
CA VAL A 98 -3.41 -22.92 -4.13
C VAL A 98 -3.78 -23.40 -2.73
N THR A 99 -4.51 -22.63 -1.95
CA THR A 99 -4.91 -23.00 -0.59
C THR A 99 -5.86 -24.20 -0.57
N GLU A 100 -6.73 -24.32 -1.53
CA GLU A 100 -7.60 -25.48 -1.69
C GLU A 100 -6.79 -26.78 -1.89
N ASP A 101 -5.77 -26.73 -2.72
CA ASP A 101 -4.87 -27.87 -2.98
C ASP A 101 -4.02 -28.25 -1.75
N LEU A 102 -3.72 -27.28 -0.90
CA LEU A 102 -2.98 -27.49 0.34
C LEU A 102 -3.84 -27.95 1.52
N GLY A 103 -5.15 -27.99 1.37
CA GLY A 103 -6.09 -28.37 2.43
C GLY A 103 -6.19 -27.33 3.54
N VAL A 104 -5.90 -26.08 3.25
CA VAL A 104 -6.00 -24.94 4.18
C VAL A 104 -7.02 -23.94 3.68
N ARG A 105 -7.58 -23.16 4.60
CA ARG A 105 -8.45 -22.02 4.29
C ARG A 105 -7.74 -20.74 4.67
N LEU A 106 -7.55 -19.87 3.70
CA LEU A 106 -7.05 -18.53 3.92
C LEU A 106 -8.17 -17.67 4.52
N LEU A 107 -7.93 -17.08 5.68
CA LEU A 107 -8.92 -16.27 6.40
C LEU A 107 -8.75 -14.80 6.08
N SER A 108 -7.52 -14.31 6.14
CA SER A 108 -7.17 -12.93 5.83
C SER A 108 -5.71 -12.82 5.47
N CYS A 109 -5.38 -11.79 4.74
CA CYS A 109 -3.98 -11.43 4.52
C CYS A 109 -3.86 -9.91 4.39
N GLY A 110 -2.68 -9.41 4.62
CA GLY A 110 -2.41 -7.98 4.57
C GLY A 110 -0.94 -7.63 4.56
N ILE A 111 -0.67 -6.41 4.12
CA ILE A 111 0.64 -5.81 4.20
C ILE A 111 0.79 -5.20 5.60
N LYS A 112 1.75 -5.70 6.35
CA LYS A 112 2.04 -5.21 7.70
C LYS A 112 2.83 -3.91 7.65
N ASP A 113 3.95 -3.94 6.92
CA ASP A 113 4.85 -2.81 6.78
C ASP A 113 5.45 -2.76 5.38
N VAL A 114 5.69 -1.55 4.91
CA VAL A 114 6.51 -1.28 3.72
C VAL A 114 7.73 -0.49 4.17
N ILE A 115 8.90 -1.11 4.06
CA ILE A 115 10.16 -0.52 4.50
C ILE A 115 10.94 -0.06 3.28
N LEU A 116 11.24 1.23 3.24
CA LEU A 116 12.10 1.82 2.21
C LEU A 116 13.57 1.68 2.61
N THR A 117 14.45 1.48 1.61
CA THR A 117 15.90 1.59 1.82
C THR A 117 16.27 3.02 2.24
N GLY A 118 17.42 3.20 2.92
CA GLY A 118 17.84 4.50 3.40
C GLY A 118 17.92 5.56 2.29
N GLU A 119 18.46 5.19 1.14
CA GLU A 119 18.53 6.07 -0.04
C GLU A 119 17.15 6.45 -0.58
N MET A 120 16.23 5.49 -0.64
CA MET A 120 14.85 5.75 -1.08
C MET A 120 14.08 6.61 -0.09
N LYS A 121 14.29 6.43 1.21
CA LYS A 121 13.71 7.33 2.24
C LYS A 121 14.15 8.78 2.03
N GLU A 122 15.43 8.98 1.76
CA GLU A 122 15.99 10.32 1.54
C GLU A 122 15.40 10.96 0.28
N ILE A 123 15.34 10.22 -0.83
CA ILE A 123 14.72 10.68 -2.08
C ILE A 123 13.25 11.02 -1.87
N MET A 124 12.48 10.16 -1.21
CA MET A 124 11.07 10.40 -0.91
C MET A 124 10.85 11.60 -0.01
N ASN A 125 11.72 11.81 0.97
CA ASN A 125 11.68 13.01 1.82
C ASN A 125 11.94 14.28 1.00
N GLN A 126 12.90 14.26 0.08
CA GLN A 126 13.18 15.39 -0.81
C GLN A 126 11.99 15.69 -1.72
N VAL A 127 11.38 14.66 -2.30
CA VAL A 127 10.16 14.79 -3.13
C VAL A 127 9.02 15.40 -2.30
N LEU A 128 8.80 14.91 -1.09
CA LEU A 128 7.76 15.41 -0.20
C LEU A 128 8.00 16.89 0.17
N ILE A 129 9.23 17.26 0.48
CA ILE A 129 9.62 18.64 0.76
C ILE A 129 9.34 19.52 -0.45
N ALA A 130 9.73 19.08 -1.66
CA ALA A 130 9.49 19.82 -2.90
C ALA A 130 8.00 20.00 -3.18
N GLU A 131 7.18 18.97 -2.99
CA GLU A 131 5.72 19.03 -3.12
C GLU A 131 5.11 20.01 -2.12
N LYS A 132 5.52 19.96 -0.86
CA LYS A 132 5.05 20.89 0.19
C LYS A 132 5.43 22.33 -0.10
N LYS A 133 6.65 22.58 -0.58
CA LYS A 133 7.08 23.92 -1.02
C LYS A 133 6.26 24.42 -2.21
N ALA A 134 5.99 23.54 -3.19
CA ALA A 134 5.15 23.89 -4.34
C ALA A 134 3.73 24.24 -3.92
N GLN A 135 3.12 23.48 -3.01
CA GLN A 135 1.80 23.78 -2.45
C GLN A 135 1.78 25.11 -1.69
N ALA A 136 2.77 25.37 -0.84
CA ALA A 136 2.91 26.63 -0.13
C ALA A 136 3.08 27.81 -1.10
N SER A 137 3.86 27.66 -2.15
CA SER A 137 4.03 28.67 -3.21
C SER A 137 2.72 28.99 -3.94
N VAL A 138 1.91 27.95 -4.25
CA VAL A 138 0.58 28.15 -4.86
C VAL A 138 -0.35 28.93 -3.92
N ILE A 139 -0.39 28.59 -2.65
CA ILE A 139 -1.20 29.28 -1.63
C ILE A 139 -0.76 30.74 -1.54
N THR A 140 0.54 31.02 -1.41
CA THR A 140 1.10 32.38 -1.36
C THR A 140 0.72 33.19 -2.59
N ARG A 141 0.83 32.63 -3.80
CA ARG A 141 0.43 33.28 -5.04
C ARG A 141 -1.06 33.60 -5.09
N ARG A 142 -1.91 32.70 -4.60
CA ARG A 142 -3.36 32.93 -4.50
C ARG A 142 -3.69 34.07 -3.55
N GLU A 143 -3.02 34.12 -2.41
CA GLU A 143 -3.18 35.21 -1.42
C GLU A 143 -2.71 36.55 -1.98
N GLU A 144 -1.55 36.59 -2.64
CA GLU A 144 -1.05 37.79 -3.31
C GLU A 144 -2.00 38.27 -4.42
N THR A 145 -2.54 37.35 -5.22
CA THR A 145 -3.52 37.70 -6.26
C THR A 145 -4.81 38.23 -5.65
N ALA A 146 -5.31 37.65 -4.57
CA ALA A 146 -6.49 38.10 -3.87
C ALA A 146 -6.26 39.50 -3.25
N ALA A 147 -5.11 39.73 -2.63
CA ALA A 147 -4.71 41.04 -2.10
C ALA A 147 -4.62 42.10 -3.19
N THR A 148 -4.02 41.78 -4.32
CA THR A 148 -3.93 42.67 -5.49
C THR A 148 -5.30 43.04 -6.04
N ARG A 149 -6.20 42.05 -6.18
CA ARG A 149 -7.61 42.32 -6.60
C ARG A 149 -8.35 43.22 -5.63
N SER A 150 -8.17 42.99 -4.33
CA SER A 150 -8.77 43.82 -3.28
C SER A 150 -8.26 45.25 -3.33
N LEU A 151 -6.96 45.46 -3.56
CA LEU A 151 -6.39 46.79 -3.75
C LEU A 151 -6.92 47.49 -5.01
N LEU A 152 -7.01 46.77 -6.12
CA LEU A 152 -7.58 47.30 -7.38
C LEU A 152 -9.04 47.68 -7.23
N ASN A 153 -9.86 46.86 -6.54
CA ASN A 153 -11.24 47.16 -6.26
C ASN A 153 -11.40 48.41 -5.36
N SER A 154 -10.55 48.54 -4.34
CA SER A 154 -10.54 49.72 -3.46
C SER A 154 -10.15 50.99 -4.24
N ALA A 155 -9.15 50.89 -5.11
CA ALA A 155 -8.73 52.03 -5.96
C ALA A 155 -9.85 52.44 -6.93
N LYS A 156 -10.54 51.47 -7.51
CA LYS A 156 -11.67 51.70 -8.41
C LYS A 156 -12.83 52.40 -7.67
N LEU A 157 -13.16 51.96 -6.48
CA LEU A 157 -14.18 52.61 -5.63
C LEU A 157 -13.82 54.05 -5.27
N MET A 158 -12.53 54.32 -4.99
CA MET A 158 -12.05 55.68 -4.72
C MET A 158 -12.19 56.61 -5.96
N GLU A 159 -11.90 56.10 -7.17
CA GLU A 159 -12.10 56.86 -8.39
C GLU A 159 -13.57 57.16 -8.64
N GLU A 160 -14.44 56.19 -8.46
CA GLU A 160 -15.91 56.40 -8.58
C GLU A 160 -16.43 57.43 -7.57
N ASN A 161 -15.94 57.40 -6.32
CA ASN A 161 -16.29 58.38 -5.32
C ASN A 161 -15.78 59.78 -5.66
N LYS A 162 -14.60 59.90 -6.24
CA LYS A 162 -14.06 61.19 -6.71
C LYS A 162 -14.93 61.78 -7.84
N MET A 163 -15.38 60.94 -8.77
CA MET A 163 -16.28 61.35 -9.82
C MET A 163 -17.64 61.78 -9.30
N LEU A 164 -18.20 61.08 -8.32
CA LEU A 164 -19.45 61.44 -7.64
C LEU A 164 -19.32 62.77 -6.88
N TYR A 165 -18.16 63.00 -6.26
CA TYR A 165 -17.89 64.28 -5.59
C TYR A 165 -17.81 65.43 -6.55
N LYS A 166 -17.17 65.27 -7.71
CA LYS A 166 -17.12 66.30 -8.75
C LYS A 166 -18.49 66.58 -9.36
N LEU A 167 -19.34 65.62 -9.48
CA LEU A 167 -20.72 65.75 -9.95
C LEU A 167 -21.63 66.49 -8.95
N LYS A 168 -21.36 66.43 -7.66
CA LYS A 168 -22.08 67.16 -6.60
C LYS A 168 -21.67 68.62 -6.47
N GLU A 169 -20.47 68.99 -6.90
CA GLU A 169 -19.97 70.37 -6.87
C GLU A 169 -20.41 71.24 -8.07
N MET A 170 -21.01 70.58 -9.04
CA MET A 170 -21.68 71.31 -10.14
C MET A 170 -23.14 71.54 -9.75
#